data_77e613ed4f05327fe0362ee6659a21ef
#
_entry.id   77e613ed4f05327fe0362ee6659a21ef
#
_cell.length_a   1.000
_cell.length_b   1.000
_cell.length_c   1.000
_cell.angle_alpha   90.00
_cell.angle_beta   90.00
_cell.angle_gamma   90.00
#
_symmetry.space_group_name_H-M   'P 1'
#
loop_
_entity.id
_entity.type
_entity.pdbx_description
1 polymer ?
#
loop_
_entity_poly.entity_id
_entity_poly.type
_entity_poly.pdbx_seq_one_letter_code
_entity_poly.pdbx_strand_id
1 'polypeptide(L)'
;TGAAMFGVVTFLPLYLQLAKGISPATSGFMLVPMTLGIVTSSTLAGRYMGRTGRYRLLPMTGMTLATLAALGMAQLDLGTPAVVFMAWITLFGLGMGLIFPVVTTAVQNAVPRAQLGTATAAGVLFRQIGGSLGVSAFGALFVGGMMATLATSGVTLPQ
;
A
#
# COMPACT_ATOMS: atom_id res chain seq x y z
N THR A 1 -5.29 6.66 0.35
CA THR A 1 -5.13 5.23 -0.09
C THR A 1 -4.08 5.11 -1.19
N GLY A 2 -4.14 5.92 -2.27
CA GLY A 2 -3.17 5.85 -3.37
C GLY A 2 -1.73 6.00 -2.89
N ALA A 3 -1.42 7.06 -2.16
CA ALA A 3 -0.08 7.32 -1.62
C ALA A 3 0.47 6.15 -0.79
N ALA A 4 -0.33 5.59 0.13
CA ALA A 4 0.09 4.49 0.98
C ALA A 4 0.37 3.21 0.18
N MET A 5 -0.49 2.88 -0.78
CA MET A 5 -0.31 1.70 -1.63
C MET A 5 0.95 1.82 -2.49
N PHE A 6 1.09 2.91 -3.23
CA PHE A 6 2.23 3.11 -4.12
C PHE A 6 3.53 3.26 -3.34
N GLY A 7 3.50 3.92 -2.16
CA GLY A 7 4.63 4.00 -1.26
C GLY A 7 5.12 2.61 -0.85
N VAL A 8 4.25 1.76 -0.34
CA VAL A 8 4.62 0.40 0.06
C VAL A 8 5.12 -0.43 -1.11
N VAL A 9 4.41 -0.43 -2.25
CA VAL A 9 4.79 -1.24 -3.43
C VAL A 9 6.14 -0.82 -4.00
N THR A 10 6.47 0.47 -3.96
CA THR A 10 7.72 0.98 -4.54
C THR A 10 8.90 0.87 -3.57
N PHE A 11 8.72 1.32 -2.32
CA PHE A 11 9.85 1.44 -1.38
C PHE A 11 10.14 0.16 -0.61
N LEU A 12 9.18 -0.73 -0.47
CA LEU A 12 9.36 -1.97 0.27
C LEU A 12 10.34 -2.93 -0.41
N PRO A 13 10.22 -3.23 -1.73
CA PRO A 13 11.23 -4.02 -2.44
C PRO A 13 12.60 -3.34 -2.44
N LEU A 14 12.64 -2.02 -2.59
CA LEU A 14 13.89 -1.25 -2.56
C LEU A 14 14.59 -1.39 -1.20
N TYR A 15 13.83 -1.26 -0.11
CA TYR A 15 14.37 -1.49 1.24
C TYR A 15 14.92 -2.91 1.41
N LEU A 16 14.20 -3.93 0.96
CA LEU A 16 14.65 -5.32 1.06
C LEU A 16 15.93 -5.58 0.26
N GLN A 17 16.05 -4.99 -0.93
CA GLN A 17 17.23 -5.13 -1.77
C GLN A 17 18.44 -4.42 -1.17
N LEU A 18 18.27 -3.17 -0.71
CA LEU A 18 19.37 -2.37 -0.16
C LEU A 18 19.77 -2.80 1.25
N ALA A 19 18.80 -3.08 2.12
CA ALA A 19 19.07 -3.37 3.53
C ALA A 19 19.40 -4.84 3.80
N LYS A 20 18.79 -5.78 3.08
CA LYS A 20 18.97 -7.22 3.27
C LYS A 20 19.75 -7.91 2.14
N GLY A 21 20.15 -7.20 1.09
CA GLY A 21 20.87 -7.75 -0.05
C GLY A 21 20.07 -8.82 -0.83
N ILE A 22 18.75 -8.80 -0.73
CA ILE A 22 17.87 -9.79 -1.36
C ILE A 22 17.76 -9.48 -2.85
N SER A 23 17.77 -10.53 -3.69
CA SER A 23 17.64 -10.35 -5.14
C SER A 23 16.31 -9.69 -5.54
N PRO A 24 16.26 -8.94 -6.66
CA PRO A 24 15.03 -8.32 -7.14
C PRO A 24 13.88 -9.31 -7.34
N ALA A 25 14.17 -10.53 -7.81
CA ALA A 25 13.19 -11.58 -7.98
C ALA A 25 12.57 -12.00 -6.64
N THR A 26 13.39 -12.24 -5.62
CA THR A 26 12.93 -12.65 -4.28
C THR A 26 12.13 -11.54 -3.60
N SER A 27 12.54 -10.27 -3.72
CA SER A 27 11.80 -9.14 -3.17
C SER A 27 10.43 -8.98 -3.84
N GLY A 28 10.32 -9.27 -5.14
CA GLY A 28 9.04 -9.33 -5.87
C GLY A 28 8.13 -10.46 -5.36
N PHE A 29 8.68 -11.66 -5.13
CA PHE A 29 7.90 -12.76 -4.53
C PHE A 29 7.36 -12.44 -3.15
N MET A 30 8.05 -11.64 -2.36
CA MET A 30 7.58 -11.20 -1.05
C MET A 30 6.34 -10.27 -1.12
N LEU A 31 6.00 -9.73 -2.29
CA LEU A 31 4.76 -8.98 -2.51
C LEU A 31 3.55 -9.87 -2.85
N VAL A 32 3.76 -11.14 -3.19
CA VAL A 32 2.66 -12.06 -3.53
C VAL A 32 1.63 -12.19 -2.40
N PRO A 33 2.02 -12.37 -1.12
CA PRO A 33 1.08 -12.42 -0.01
C PRO A 33 0.21 -11.16 0.11
N MET A 34 0.77 -9.97 -0.18
CA MET A 34 0.01 -8.72 -0.22
C MET A 34 -1.07 -8.75 -1.30
N THR A 35 -0.71 -9.19 -2.51
CA THR A 35 -1.65 -9.28 -3.63
C THR A 35 -2.78 -10.27 -3.32
N LEU A 36 -2.45 -11.42 -2.75
CA LEU A 36 -3.44 -12.39 -2.28
C LEU A 36 -4.34 -11.79 -1.20
N GLY A 37 -3.79 -11.02 -0.27
CA GLY A 37 -4.55 -10.27 0.74
C GLY A 37 -5.54 -9.29 0.11
N ILE A 38 -5.11 -8.52 -0.89
CA ILE A 38 -5.97 -7.57 -1.62
C ILE A 38 -7.11 -8.32 -2.33
N VAL A 39 -6.81 -9.37 -3.08
CA VAL A 39 -7.81 -10.12 -3.85
C VAL A 39 -8.84 -10.80 -2.95
N THR A 40 -8.39 -11.45 -1.88
CA THR A 40 -9.28 -12.15 -0.94
C THR A 40 -10.20 -11.17 -0.21
N SER A 41 -9.65 -10.10 0.36
CA SER A 41 -10.45 -9.12 1.10
C SER A 41 -11.36 -8.29 0.19
N SER A 42 -10.93 -7.95 -1.01
CA SER A 42 -11.74 -7.28 -2.03
C SER A 42 -12.95 -8.14 -2.44
N THR A 43 -12.72 -9.44 -2.66
CA THR A 43 -13.80 -10.40 -2.99
C THR A 43 -14.79 -10.53 -1.84
N LEU A 44 -14.29 -10.64 -0.60
CA LEU A 44 -15.14 -10.71 0.59
C LEU A 44 -15.95 -9.42 0.78
N ALA A 45 -15.31 -8.26 0.62
CA ALA A 45 -15.98 -6.97 0.69
C ALA A 45 -17.07 -6.83 -0.37
N GLY A 46 -16.80 -7.22 -1.62
CA GLY A 46 -17.79 -7.22 -2.69
C GLY A 46 -19.00 -8.12 -2.39
N ARG A 47 -18.74 -9.34 -1.91
CA ARG A 47 -19.82 -10.27 -1.50
C ARG A 47 -20.63 -9.74 -0.32
N TYR A 48 -19.97 -9.16 0.68
CA TYR A 48 -20.64 -8.58 1.84
C TYR A 48 -21.54 -7.41 1.43
N MET A 49 -21.03 -6.50 0.60
CA MET A 49 -21.80 -5.36 0.08
C MET A 49 -23.00 -5.83 -0.74
N GLY A 50 -22.80 -6.82 -1.64
CA GLY A 50 -23.86 -7.35 -2.48
C GLY A 50 -25.00 -8.02 -1.69
N ARG A 51 -24.69 -8.61 -0.52
CA ARG A 51 -25.70 -9.29 0.33
C ARG A 51 -26.39 -8.37 1.32
N THR A 52 -25.65 -7.40 1.88
CA THR A 52 -26.17 -6.60 3.01
C THR A 52 -26.52 -5.16 2.62
N GLY A 53 -26.04 -4.68 1.48
CA GLY A 53 -26.13 -3.27 1.06
C GLY A 53 -25.36 -2.32 1.98
N ARG A 54 -24.67 -2.82 3.01
CA ARG A 54 -23.95 -2.02 4.00
C ARG A 54 -22.47 -2.01 3.69
N TYR A 55 -21.87 -0.83 3.57
CA TYR A 55 -20.46 -0.68 3.25
C TYR A 55 -19.70 0.28 4.18
N ARG A 56 -20.39 0.97 5.13
CA ARG A 56 -19.77 2.01 5.98
C ARG A 56 -18.64 1.49 6.87
N LEU A 57 -18.73 0.25 7.37
CA LEU A 57 -17.74 -0.34 8.27
C LEU A 57 -16.49 -0.84 7.54
N LEU A 58 -16.61 -1.22 6.27
CA LEU A 58 -15.52 -1.82 5.51
C LEU A 58 -14.30 -0.88 5.33
N PRO A 59 -14.47 0.41 4.94
CA PRO A 59 -13.32 1.30 4.84
C PRO A 59 -12.71 1.63 6.21
N MET A 60 -13.52 1.68 7.28
CA MET A 60 -13.00 1.92 8.63
C MET A 60 -12.11 0.75 9.09
N THR A 61 -12.60 -0.49 8.95
CA THR A 61 -11.80 -1.68 9.27
C THR A 61 -10.58 -1.81 8.35
N GLY A 62 -10.73 -1.51 7.07
CA GLY A 62 -9.64 -1.53 6.11
C GLY A 62 -8.53 -0.51 6.45
N MET A 63 -8.90 0.72 6.81
CA MET A 63 -7.94 1.75 7.23
C MET A 63 -7.24 1.37 8.53
N THR A 64 -7.96 0.83 9.51
CA THR A 64 -7.37 0.37 10.78
C THR A 64 -6.34 -0.74 10.54
N LEU A 65 -6.70 -1.74 9.73
CA LEU A 65 -5.77 -2.83 9.38
C LEU A 65 -4.54 -2.31 8.64
N ALA A 66 -4.72 -1.42 7.67
CA ALA A 66 -3.61 -0.83 6.91
C ALA A 66 -2.69 0.01 7.81
N THR A 67 -3.25 0.78 8.75
CA THR A 67 -2.48 1.58 9.70
C THR A 67 -1.71 0.69 10.68
N LEU A 68 -2.34 -0.34 11.24
CA LEU A 68 -1.67 -1.30 12.12
C LEU A 68 -0.54 -2.02 11.39
N ALA A 69 -0.76 -2.43 10.14
CA ALA A 69 0.26 -3.05 9.31
C ALA A 69 1.43 -2.10 9.05
N ALA A 70 1.17 -0.84 8.73
CA ALA A 70 2.21 0.17 8.52
C ALA A 70 3.02 0.43 9.79
N LEU A 71 2.38 0.53 10.95
CA LEU A 71 3.04 0.67 12.24
C LEU A 71 3.88 -0.55 12.58
N GLY A 72 3.38 -1.77 12.33
CA GLY A 72 4.14 -2.99 12.51
C GLY A 72 5.35 -3.06 11.59
N MET A 73 5.20 -2.66 10.33
CA MET A 73 6.32 -2.58 9.39
C MET A 73 7.38 -1.54 9.80
N ALA A 74 6.98 -0.44 10.43
CA ALA A 74 7.91 0.58 10.92
C ALA A 74 8.81 0.10 12.07
N GLN A 75 8.43 -1.00 12.75
CA GLN A 75 9.20 -1.60 13.85
C GLN A 75 10.08 -2.79 13.40
N LEU A 76 10.15 -3.04 12.09
CA LEU A 76 10.93 -4.15 11.57
C LEU A 76 12.42 -3.79 11.52
N ASP A 77 13.24 -4.62 12.15
CA ASP A 77 14.70 -4.54 12.11
C ASP A 77 15.30 -5.47 11.05
N LEU A 78 16.60 -5.27 10.76
CA LEU A 78 17.35 -6.10 9.82
C LEU A 78 17.35 -7.59 10.19
N GLY A 79 17.23 -7.90 11.49
CA GLY A 79 17.16 -9.26 12.02
C GLY A 79 15.76 -9.90 11.98
N THR A 80 14.72 -9.17 11.56
CA THR A 80 13.36 -9.70 11.57
C THR A 80 13.20 -10.84 10.54
N PRO A 81 12.61 -11.98 10.96
CA PRO A 81 12.34 -13.10 10.06
C PRO A 81 11.42 -12.69 8.90
N ALA A 82 11.66 -13.23 7.70
CA ALA A 82 10.85 -12.95 6.52
C ALA A 82 9.37 -13.26 6.71
N VAL A 83 9.04 -14.26 7.54
CA VAL A 83 7.66 -14.64 7.84
C VAL A 83 6.88 -13.51 8.54
N VAL A 84 7.51 -12.83 9.50
CA VAL A 84 6.90 -11.69 10.20
C VAL A 84 6.66 -10.53 9.24
N PHE A 85 7.61 -10.29 8.36
CA PHE A 85 7.49 -9.31 7.28
C PHE A 85 6.32 -9.63 6.34
N MET A 86 6.23 -10.91 5.89
CA MET A 86 5.12 -11.37 5.04
C MET A 86 3.76 -11.24 5.74
N ALA A 87 3.68 -11.47 7.05
CA ALA A 87 2.45 -11.30 7.81
C ALA A 87 1.97 -9.85 7.81
N TRP A 88 2.86 -8.89 8.05
CA TRP A 88 2.49 -7.46 8.04
C TRP A 88 2.09 -6.96 6.66
N ILE A 89 2.80 -7.38 5.61
CA ILE A 89 2.47 -6.97 4.25
C ILE A 89 1.15 -7.58 3.78
N THR A 90 0.83 -8.81 4.20
CA THR A 90 -0.47 -9.45 3.95
C THR A 90 -1.58 -8.69 4.66
N LEU A 91 -1.37 -8.30 5.92
CA LEU A 91 -2.33 -7.51 6.70
C LEU A 91 -2.59 -6.15 6.02
N PHE A 92 -1.54 -5.51 5.50
CA PHE A 92 -1.67 -4.28 4.71
C PHE A 92 -2.52 -4.51 3.45
N GLY A 93 -2.25 -5.60 2.72
CA GLY A 93 -3.03 -5.99 1.55
C GLY A 93 -4.49 -6.24 1.87
N LEU A 94 -4.80 -6.95 2.97
CA LEU A 94 -6.16 -7.17 3.45
C LEU A 94 -6.88 -5.84 3.74
N GLY A 95 -6.21 -4.90 4.39
CA GLY A 95 -6.75 -3.56 4.65
C GLY A 95 -7.07 -2.80 3.37
N MET A 96 -6.14 -2.76 2.42
CA MET A 96 -6.34 -2.07 1.13
C MET A 96 -7.44 -2.70 0.29
N GLY A 97 -7.55 -4.03 0.27
CA GLY A 97 -8.57 -4.73 -0.48
C GLY A 97 -9.99 -4.49 0.05
N LEU A 98 -10.16 -4.17 1.32
CA LEU A 98 -11.46 -3.75 1.86
C LEU A 98 -11.87 -2.35 1.40
N ILE A 99 -10.91 -1.47 1.10
CA ILE A 99 -11.17 -0.07 0.77
C ILE A 99 -11.54 0.11 -0.71
N PHE A 100 -10.80 -0.54 -1.63
CA PHE A 100 -10.95 -0.30 -3.06
C PHE A 100 -12.36 -0.50 -3.62
N PRO A 101 -13.04 -1.65 -3.39
CA PRO A 101 -14.38 -1.85 -3.93
C PRO A 101 -15.40 -0.90 -3.32
N VAL A 102 -15.22 -0.54 -2.05
CA VAL A 102 -16.14 0.37 -1.35
C VAL A 102 -16.07 1.78 -1.93
N VAL A 103 -14.86 2.31 -2.12
CA VAL A 103 -14.67 3.65 -2.70
C VAL A 103 -15.26 3.70 -4.11
N THR A 104 -14.99 2.69 -4.93
CA THR A 104 -15.53 2.61 -6.30
C THR A 104 -17.06 2.56 -6.29
N THR A 105 -17.65 1.70 -5.46
CA THR A 105 -19.10 1.58 -5.34
C THR A 105 -19.75 2.87 -4.81
N ALA A 106 -19.13 3.51 -3.81
CA ALA A 106 -19.64 4.76 -3.26
C ALA A 106 -19.67 5.88 -4.31
N VAL A 107 -18.61 6.01 -5.12
CA VAL A 107 -18.55 6.96 -6.23
C VAL A 107 -19.62 6.65 -7.27
N GLN A 108 -19.78 5.40 -7.65
CA GLN A 108 -20.78 4.98 -8.65
C GLN A 108 -22.23 5.21 -8.15
N ASN A 109 -22.50 5.03 -6.87
CA ASN A 109 -23.81 5.28 -6.29
C ASN A 109 -24.16 6.79 -6.14
N ALA A 110 -23.15 7.64 -6.19
CA ALA A 110 -23.32 9.09 -6.05
C ALA A 110 -23.66 9.82 -7.36
N VAL A 111 -23.60 9.12 -8.50
CA VAL A 111 -23.79 9.73 -9.83
C VAL A 111 -24.87 9.03 -10.65
N PRO A 112 -25.54 9.75 -11.58
CA PRO A 112 -26.47 9.15 -12.54
C PRO A 112 -25.78 8.11 -13.43
N ARG A 113 -26.54 7.12 -13.90
CA ARG A 113 -26.01 6.02 -14.76
C ARG A 113 -25.25 6.52 -15.98
N ALA A 114 -25.66 7.62 -16.58
CA ALA A 114 -24.99 8.23 -17.73
C ALA A 114 -23.58 8.76 -17.43
N GLN A 115 -23.25 9.00 -16.15
CA GLN A 115 -21.97 9.56 -15.71
C GLN A 115 -21.06 8.55 -15.00
N LEU A 116 -21.44 7.27 -14.94
CA LEU A 116 -20.68 6.24 -14.25
C LEU A 116 -19.24 6.09 -14.77
N GLY A 117 -19.07 6.16 -16.09
CA GLY A 117 -17.74 6.10 -16.72
C GLY A 117 -16.84 7.26 -16.30
N THR A 118 -17.35 8.49 -16.37
CA THR A 118 -16.62 9.70 -16.00
C THR A 118 -16.26 9.70 -14.51
N ALA A 119 -17.19 9.33 -13.64
CA ALA A 119 -16.97 9.27 -12.20
C ALA A 119 -15.92 8.19 -11.83
N THR A 120 -15.96 7.04 -12.48
CA THR A 120 -14.97 5.98 -12.26
C THR A 120 -13.59 6.41 -12.75
N ALA A 121 -13.51 7.03 -13.94
CA ALA A 121 -12.26 7.55 -14.49
C ALA A 121 -11.65 8.65 -13.60
N ALA A 122 -12.48 9.58 -13.11
CA ALA A 122 -12.05 10.60 -12.15
C ALA A 122 -11.49 9.96 -10.87
N GLY A 123 -12.16 8.96 -10.31
CA GLY A 123 -11.69 8.22 -9.13
C GLY A 123 -10.32 7.55 -9.34
N VAL A 124 -10.09 6.96 -10.52
CA VAL A 124 -8.79 6.40 -10.91
C VAL A 124 -7.74 7.49 -11.04
N LEU A 125 -8.08 8.61 -11.70
CA LEU A 125 -7.17 9.76 -11.86
C LEU A 125 -6.71 10.32 -10.52
N PHE A 126 -7.64 10.62 -9.61
CA PHE A 126 -7.29 11.11 -8.27
C PHE A 126 -6.44 10.13 -7.47
N ARG A 127 -6.68 8.83 -7.62
CA ARG A 127 -5.84 7.80 -6.99
C ARG A 127 -4.43 7.80 -7.56
N GLN A 128 -4.26 7.95 -8.87
CA GLN A 128 -2.96 8.03 -9.54
C GLN A 128 -2.19 9.29 -9.14
N ILE A 129 -2.85 10.45 -9.11
CA ILE A 129 -2.24 11.70 -8.63
C ILE A 129 -1.81 11.56 -7.17
N GLY A 130 -2.70 11.06 -6.31
CA GLY A 130 -2.37 10.81 -4.90
C GLY A 130 -1.23 9.80 -4.73
N GLY A 131 -1.15 8.81 -5.62
CA GLY A 131 -0.07 7.83 -5.67
C GLY A 131 1.26 8.47 -6.05
N SER A 132 1.32 9.25 -7.11
CA SER A 132 2.54 9.91 -7.57
C SER A 132 3.07 10.92 -6.56
N LEU A 133 2.21 11.74 -5.98
CA LEU A 133 2.57 12.66 -4.91
C LEU A 133 3.10 11.91 -3.68
N GLY A 134 2.46 10.79 -3.32
CA GLY A 134 2.90 9.94 -2.22
C GLY A 134 4.28 9.36 -2.47
N VAL A 135 4.53 8.77 -3.64
CA VAL A 135 5.84 8.22 -4.01
C VAL A 135 6.92 9.31 -3.99
N SER A 136 6.63 10.51 -4.51
CA SER A 136 7.57 11.63 -4.49
C SER A 136 7.91 12.08 -3.07
N ALA A 137 6.91 12.19 -2.18
CA ALA A 137 7.12 12.56 -0.78
C ALA A 137 7.92 11.48 -0.02
N PHE A 138 7.55 10.20 -0.16
CA PHE A 138 8.30 9.10 0.45
C PHE A 138 9.71 8.99 -0.13
N GLY A 139 9.89 9.22 -1.44
CA GLY A 139 11.20 9.24 -2.09
C GLY A 139 12.11 10.32 -1.50
N ALA A 140 11.60 11.53 -1.33
CA ALA A 140 12.33 12.63 -0.72
C ALA A 140 12.75 12.32 0.72
N LEU A 141 11.84 11.75 1.53
CA LEU A 141 12.13 11.33 2.90
C LEU A 141 13.17 10.20 2.94
N PHE A 142 13.06 9.22 2.04
CA PHE A 142 13.99 8.09 1.97
C PHE A 142 15.40 8.55 1.59
N VAL A 143 15.52 9.36 0.54
CA VAL A 143 16.82 9.91 0.09
C VAL A 143 17.40 10.84 1.15
N GLY A 144 16.58 11.70 1.76
CA GLY A 144 17.02 12.60 2.85
C GLY A 144 17.53 11.82 4.06
N GLY A 145 16.84 10.77 4.48
CA GLY A 145 17.28 9.87 5.56
C GLY A 145 18.58 9.15 5.24
N MET A 146 18.72 8.65 4.02
CA MET A 146 19.94 7.99 3.56
C MET A 146 21.12 8.94 3.54
N MET A 147 20.96 10.17 3.02
CA MET A 147 22.00 11.19 3.00
C MET A 147 22.40 11.63 4.42
N ALA A 148 21.46 11.79 5.33
CA ALA A 148 21.74 12.12 6.72
C ALA A 148 22.60 11.03 7.40
N THR A 149 22.29 9.75 7.14
CA THR A 149 23.05 8.62 7.69
C THR A 149 24.46 8.55 7.10
N LEU A 150 24.62 8.80 5.81
CA LEU A 150 25.95 8.84 5.15
C LEU A 150 26.79 10.01 5.67
N ALA A 151 26.19 11.18 5.88
CA ALA A 151 26.88 12.33 6.44
C ALA A 151 27.39 12.08 7.87
N THR A 152 26.61 11.33 8.68
CA THR A 152 27.02 10.96 10.05
C THR A 152 28.05 9.83 10.09
N SER A 153 28.09 8.96 9.09
CA SER A 153 29.06 7.86 9.00
C SER A 153 30.37 8.22 8.31
N GLY A 154 30.54 9.47 7.86
CA GLY A 154 31.79 9.96 7.24
C GLY A 154 32.14 9.31 5.89
N VAL A 155 31.22 8.61 5.26
CA VAL A 155 31.41 7.99 3.95
C VAL A 155 31.15 9.03 2.87
N THR A 156 32.21 9.50 2.21
CA THR A 156 32.12 10.33 1.01
C THR A 156 31.75 9.44 -0.18
N LEU A 157 30.64 9.76 -0.86
CA LEU A 157 30.30 9.10 -2.13
C LEU A 157 31.37 9.44 -3.17
N PRO A 158 31.89 8.46 -3.95
CA PRO A 158 32.71 8.76 -5.10
C PRO A 158 31.88 9.55 -6.13
N GLN A 159 32.47 10.64 -6.64
CA GLN A 159 31.89 11.50 -7.69
C GLN A 159 31.81 10.76 -9.02
#